data_d078f9ec05c5e28891c1680b4e310eef
#
_entry.id   d078f9ec05c5e28891c1680b4e310eef
#
_cell.length_a   1.000
_cell.length_b   1.000
_cell.length_c   1.000
_cell.angle_alpha   90.00
_cell.angle_beta   90.00
_cell.angle_gamma   90.00
#
_symmetry.space_group_name_H-M   'P 1'
#
loop_
_entity.id
_entity.type
_entity.pdbx_description
1 polymer ?
#
loop_
_entity_poly.entity_id
_entity_poly.type
_entity_poly.pdbx_seq_one_letter_code
_entity_poly.pdbx_strand_id
1 'polypeptide(L)'
;MPLSRFNRCALFASFVCAAGFSAPGQAEPIVGDLGMALSYEPHDPSGSRYEVRPLPYMDLTWGDLSLSSDDGLSWKALKGGGWSAGPFLNYVPGRNSNGSLRGLRDVSGMGEAGGFVQYSPEDFWRVFAEAGRVAGGSDGQGGVLGRIGGELGYPLGLGIIGDTSVTANYADGRQAQTFYGVSAQEAQASGIRQYDASGGLQNVTLTQSAQFPLAPGWSLLTSASWTHLVGSAADSSIVKQRGNDNQGEVSVAVAYHFKGL
;
A
#
# COMPACT_ATOMS: atom_id res chain seq x y z
N MET A 1 15.03 20.12 22.44
CA MET A 1 15.25 20.36 21.01
C MET A 1 15.44 19.04 20.33
N PRO A 2 14.48 18.58 19.53
CA PRO A 2 14.74 17.47 18.61
C PRO A 2 14.41 17.89 17.18
N LEU A 3 15.45 18.06 16.39
CA LEU A 3 15.41 18.14 14.93
C LEU A 3 15.77 16.76 14.40
N SER A 4 14.80 15.92 14.04
CA SER A 4 15.10 14.72 13.22
C SER A 4 13.82 14.07 12.68
N ARG A 5 12.97 14.79 11.94
CA ARG A 5 11.79 14.20 11.29
C ARG A 5 11.71 14.40 9.77
N PHE A 6 12.80 14.88 9.13
CA PHE A 6 12.78 15.20 7.68
C PHE A 6 13.58 14.25 6.79
N ASN A 7 14.03 13.10 7.29
CA ASN A 7 15.00 12.28 6.52
C ASN A 7 14.48 10.90 6.06
N ARG A 8 13.17 10.69 5.94
CA ARG A 8 12.64 9.37 5.55
C ARG A 8 12.07 9.29 4.12
N CYS A 9 11.86 10.42 3.45
CA CYS A 9 11.46 10.43 2.02
C CYS A 9 12.64 10.48 1.04
N ALA A 10 13.90 10.64 1.50
CA ALA A 10 15.05 10.82 0.61
C ALA A 10 15.73 9.51 0.15
N LEU A 11 15.27 8.34 0.60
CA LEU A 11 15.93 7.06 0.30
C LEU A 11 15.45 6.38 -0.99
N PHE A 12 14.35 6.83 -1.58
CA PHE A 12 13.88 6.28 -2.86
C PHE A 12 14.58 6.85 -4.10
N ALA A 13 15.24 8.00 -3.99
CA ALA A 13 15.89 8.64 -5.15
C ALA A 13 17.27 8.08 -5.52
N SER A 14 17.88 7.21 -4.69
CA SER A 14 19.27 6.78 -4.89
C SER A 14 19.46 5.38 -5.48
N PHE A 15 18.41 4.64 -5.79
CA PHE A 15 18.53 3.25 -6.25
C PHE A 15 18.30 3.02 -7.76
N VAL A 16 18.06 4.09 -8.54
CA VAL A 16 17.80 3.98 -10.00
C VAL A 16 19.08 3.97 -10.85
N CYS A 17 20.27 4.05 -10.29
CA CYS A 17 21.51 4.19 -11.07
C CYS A 17 22.42 2.96 -11.04
N ALA A 18 21.97 1.74 -11.32
CA ALA A 18 22.87 0.63 -11.63
C ALA A 18 22.20 -0.56 -12.33
N ALA A 19 21.51 -0.37 -13.43
CA ALA A 19 21.28 -1.44 -14.38
C ALA A 19 21.63 -0.91 -15.77
N GLY A 20 22.87 -1.12 -16.17
CA GLY A 20 23.32 -0.85 -17.53
C GLY A 20 22.62 -1.80 -18.51
N PHE A 21 21.53 -1.38 -19.10
CA PHE A 21 20.95 -1.97 -20.30
C PHE A 21 21.41 -1.19 -21.52
N SER A 22 22.47 -1.68 -22.19
CA SER A 22 22.85 -1.21 -23.51
C SER A 22 22.05 -1.97 -24.55
N ALA A 23 20.94 -1.40 -24.99
CA ALA A 23 20.35 -1.73 -26.29
C ALA A 23 19.99 -0.39 -26.97
N PRO A 24 20.30 -0.17 -28.26
CA PRO A 24 19.83 0.99 -29.00
C PRO A 24 18.37 0.73 -29.43
N GLY A 25 17.45 0.78 -28.48
CA GLY A 25 16.03 0.86 -28.69
C GLY A 25 15.63 2.30 -28.37
N GLN A 26 14.72 2.87 -29.14
CA GLN A 26 14.08 4.13 -28.77
C GLN A 26 13.58 3.97 -27.33
N ALA A 27 14.06 4.83 -26.43
CA ALA A 27 13.58 4.81 -25.06
C ALA A 27 12.06 5.02 -25.08
N GLU A 28 11.31 4.04 -24.55
CA GLU A 28 9.86 4.21 -24.45
C GLU A 28 9.58 5.42 -23.54
N PRO A 29 8.63 6.29 -23.93
CA PRO A 29 8.35 7.47 -23.13
C PRO A 29 7.76 7.06 -21.78
N ILE A 30 8.14 7.78 -20.73
CA ILE A 30 7.46 7.66 -19.43
C ILE A 30 6.12 8.36 -19.55
N VAL A 31 5.04 7.67 -19.27
CA VAL A 31 3.68 8.23 -19.26
C VAL A 31 3.07 8.03 -17.86
N GLY A 32 2.13 8.91 -17.50
CA GLY A 32 1.41 8.73 -16.24
C GLY A 32 1.11 10.03 -15.51
N ASP A 33 0.82 9.91 -14.24
CA ASP A 33 0.31 10.95 -13.39
C ASP A 33 1.28 11.25 -12.23
N LEU A 34 1.54 12.54 -11.99
CA LEU A 34 2.29 13.03 -10.83
C LEU A 34 1.48 14.11 -10.12
N GLY A 35 1.44 14.07 -8.81
CA GLY A 35 0.66 15.01 -8.02
C GLY A 35 0.94 14.97 -6.53
N MET A 36 0.03 15.58 -5.80
CA MET A 36 0.02 15.60 -4.34
C MET A 36 -1.34 15.17 -3.84
N ALA A 37 -1.34 14.33 -2.83
CA ALA A 37 -2.53 13.84 -2.15
C ALA A 37 -2.58 14.32 -0.69
N LEU A 38 -3.80 14.42 -0.18
CA LEU A 38 -4.10 14.49 1.25
C LEU A 38 -4.95 13.27 1.58
N SER A 39 -4.51 12.45 2.52
CA SER A 39 -5.26 11.31 3.03
C SER A 39 -5.67 11.56 4.47
N TYR A 40 -6.91 11.21 4.80
CA TYR A 40 -7.39 11.06 6.17
C TYR A 40 -7.53 9.57 6.45
N GLU A 41 -6.59 9.03 7.19
CA GLU A 41 -6.38 7.59 7.34
C GLU A 41 -6.09 7.19 8.78
N PRO A 42 -6.24 5.90 9.14
CA PRO A 42 -5.78 5.38 10.42
C PRO A 42 -4.27 5.60 10.58
N HIS A 43 -3.86 6.12 11.73
CA HIS A 43 -2.45 6.34 12.06
C HIS A 43 -1.63 5.05 12.07
N ASP A 44 -2.27 3.93 12.35
CA ASP A 44 -1.67 2.61 12.42
C ASP A 44 -2.71 1.50 12.10
N PRO A 45 -2.28 0.28 11.79
CA PRO A 45 -3.17 -0.81 11.39
C PRO A 45 -4.20 -1.25 12.43
N SER A 46 -4.12 -0.77 13.68
CA SER A 46 -5.15 -1.04 14.68
C SER A 46 -6.40 -0.17 14.54
N GLY A 47 -6.33 0.92 13.75
CA GLY A 47 -7.43 1.87 13.60
C GLY A 47 -7.71 2.70 14.86
N SER A 48 -6.72 2.84 15.76
CA SER A 48 -6.90 3.49 17.05
C SER A 48 -7.08 5.01 16.95
N ARG A 49 -6.54 5.61 15.92
CA ARG A 49 -6.50 7.05 15.72
C ARG A 49 -6.36 7.40 14.24
N TYR A 50 -6.93 8.52 13.84
CA TYR A 50 -6.87 9.04 12.48
C TYR A 50 -6.01 10.29 12.39
N GLU A 51 -5.37 10.49 11.25
CA GLU A 51 -4.57 11.68 10.97
C GLU A 51 -4.70 12.11 9.50
N VAL A 52 -4.45 13.38 9.23
CA VAL A 52 -4.31 13.89 7.87
C VAL A 52 -2.85 13.81 7.47
N ARG A 53 -2.56 13.16 6.34
CA ARG A 53 -1.20 12.99 5.82
C ARG A 53 -1.09 13.56 4.40
N PRO A 54 -0.17 14.48 4.14
CA PRO A 54 0.23 14.81 2.79
C PRO A 54 1.12 13.69 2.23
N LEU A 55 0.79 13.23 1.03
CA LEU A 55 1.50 12.16 0.34
C LEU A 55 1.81 12.59 -1.09
N PRO A 56 2.97 12.22 -1.66
CA PRO A 56 3.17 12.31 -3.09
C PRO A 56 2.22 11.31 -3.77
N TYR A 57 1.59 11.74 -4.86
CA TYR A 57 0.82 10.85 -5.73
C TYR A 57 1.62 10.60 -7.01
N MET A 58 1.81 9.35 -7.35
CA MET A 58 2.45 8.95 -8.60
C MET A 58 1.84 7.66 -9.14
N ASP A 59 1.61 7.65 -10.45
CA ASP A 59 1.26 6.46 -11.22
C ASP A 59 1.95 6.57 -12.57
N LEU A 60 3.09 5.92 -12.70
CA LEU A 60 4.01 6.06 -13.82
C LEU A 60 4.19 4.73 -14.52
N THR A 61 4.21 4.74 -15.84
CA THR A 61 4.50 3.58 -16.66
C THR A 61 5.62 3.91 -17.64
N TRP A 62 6.61 3.03 -17.72
CA TRP A 62 7.70 3.05 -18.67
C TRP A 62 7.85 1.67 -19.29
N GLY A 63 7.24 1.47 -20.47
CA GLY A 63 7.17 0.17 -21.10
C GLY A 63 6.46 -0.86 -20.22
N ASP A 64 7.21 -1.87 -19.78
CA ASP A 64 6.71 -2.93 -18.90
C ASP A 64 6.92 -2.65 -17.41
N LEU A 65 7.57 -1.56 -17.07
CA LEU A 65 7.75 -1.10 -15.69
C LEU A 65 6.61 -0.17 -15.30
N SER A 66 6.09 -0.35 -14.10
CA SER A 66 5.11 0.55 -13.48
C SER A 66 5.57 0.92 -12.07
N LEU A 67 5.41 2.18 -11.71
CA LEU A 67 5.68 2.71 -10.37
C LEU A 67 4.47 3.48 -9.90
N SER A 68 3.83 3.03 -8.85
CA SER A 68 2.70 3.74 -8.24
C SER A 68 2.89 3.98 -6.74
N SER A 69 2.15 4.94 -6.20
CA SER A 69 2.13 5.21 -4.76
C SER A 69 1.53 4.05 -3.97
N ASP A 70 0.65 3.27 -4.59
CA ASP A 70 -0.13 2.21 -3.93
C ASP A 70 0.53 0.83 -4.07
N ASP A 71 0.97 0.47 -5.30
CA ASP A 71 1.49 -0.86 -5.62
C ASP A 71 3.03 -0.93 -5.67
N GLY A 72 3.71 0.23 -5.50
CA GLY A 72 5.18 0.29 -5.59
C GLY A 72 5.69 0.12 -7.01
N LEU A 73 6.86 -0.51 -7.16
CA LEU A 73 7.51 -0.79 -8.43
C LEU A 73 7.18 -2.20 -8.89
N SER A 74 6.66 -2.36 -10.09
CA SER A 74 6.38 -3.68 -10.69
C SER A 74 6.91 -3.76 -12.11
N TRP A 75 7.28 -4.98 -12.54
CA TRP A 75 7.73 -5.26 -13.90
C TRP A 75 6.92 -6.41 -14.52
N LYS A 76 6.20 -6.14 -15.59
CA LYS A 76 5.43 -7.12 -16.36
C LYS A 76 6.37 -7.96 -17.25
N ALA A 77 7.18 -8.83 -16.62
CA ALA A 77 8.21 -9.64 -17.30
C ALA A 77 7.62 -10.68 -18.27
N LEU A 78 6.42 -11.16 -17.99
CA LEU A 78 5.68 -12.11 -18.82
C LEU A 78 4.34 -11.51 -19.19
N LYS A 79 3.98 -11.55 -20.49
CA LYS A 79 2.72 -11.02 -21.02
C LYS A 79 2.16 -11.93 -22.12
N GLY A 80 0.86 -12.10 -22.17
CA GLY A 80 0.17 -12.80 -23.26
C GLY A 80 -1.28 -13.13 -22.93
N GLY A 81 -2.18 -12.94 -23.91
CA GLY A 81 -3.60 -13.33 -23.79
C GLY A 81 -4.34 -12.68 -22.64
N GLY A 82 -4.04 -11.42 -22.31
CA GLY A 82 -4.61 -10.71 -21.14
C GLY A 82 -3.90 -11.00 -19.82
N TRP A 83 -2.99 -11.97 -19.77
CA TRP A 83 -2.18 -12.28 -18.60
C TRP A 83 -0.90 -11.46 -18.56
N SER A 84 -0.51 -11.04 -17.38
CA SER A 84 0.84 -10.56 -17.09
C SER A 84 1.31 -11.05 -15.73
N ALA A 85 2.62 -11.23 -15.60
CA ALA A 85 3.25 -11.65 -14.35
C ALA A 85 4.68 -11.11 -14.28
N GLY A 86 5.18 -10.94 -13.07
CA GLY A 86 6.54 -10.49 -12.87
C GLY A 86 6.87 -10.19 -11.40
N PRO A 87 8.08 -9.68 -11.15
CA PRO A 87 8.47 -9.24 -9.82
C PRO A 87 7.90 -7.88 -9.46
N PHE A 88 7.80 -7.63 -8.15
CA PHE A 88 7.48 -6.31 -7.60
C PHE A 88 8.34 -5.99 -6.37
N LEU A 89 8.44 -4.69 -6.07
CA LEU A 89 9.01 -4.13 -4.86
C LEU A 89 8.03 -3.13 -4.28
N ASN A 90 7.73 -3.24 -2.99
CA ASN A 90 6.83 -2.33 -2.31
C ASN A 90 7.38 -1.92 -0.94
N TYR A 91 6.77 -0.93 -0.32
CA TYR A 91 7.11 -0.44 1.01
C TYR A 91 5.96 -0.73 1.98
N VAL A 92 6.28 -1.41 3.06
CA VAL A 92 5.36 -1.67 4.16
C VAL A 92 5.60 -0.63 5.25
N PRO A 93 4.66 0.29 5.49
CA PRO A 93 4.83 1.31 6.52
C PRO A 93 4.92 0.71 7.91
N GLY A 94 5.66 1.37 8.77
CA GLY A 94 5.81 0.96 10.16
C GLY A 94 4.65 1.46 11.04
N ARG A 95 4.73 1.11 12.34
CA ARG A 95 3.81 1.57 13.38
C ARG A 95 4.60 2.22 14.52
N ASN A 96 4.24 3.44 14.89
CA ASN A 96 4.81 4.11 16.05
C ASN A 96 3.94 3.84 17.29
N SER A 97 4.60 3.49 18.41
CA SER A 97 3.92 3.18 19.68
C SER A 97 3.66 4.43 20.51
N ASN A 98 2.93 5.39 19.92
CA ASN A 98 2.56 6.64 20.56
C ASN A 98 1.09 6.63 21.04
N GLY A 99 0.73 7.52 21.94
CA GLY A 99 -0.65 7.71 22.38
C GLY A 99 -1.25 6.45 23.00
N SER A 100 -2.32 5.92 22.40
CA SER A 100 -3.04 4.71 22.86
C SER A 100 -2.21 3.43 22.82
N LEU A 101 -1.14 3.41 22.00
CA LEU A 101 -0.25 2.25 21.83
C LEU A 101 1.05 2.36 22.64
N ARG A 102 1.15 3.35 23.54
CA ARG A 102 2.33 3.53 24.37
C ARG A 102 2.64 2.27 25.19
N GLY A 103 3.91 1.86 25.17
CA GLY A 103 4.38 0.64 25.84
C GLY A 103 4.45 -0.59 24.94
N LEU A 104 3.92 -0.53 23.72
CA LEU A 104 4.22 -1.51 22.69
C LEU A 104 5.57 -1.17 22.02
N ARG A 105 6.17 -2.13 21.32
CA ARG A 105 7.33 -1.88 20.47
C ARG A 105 6.95 -1.04 19.25
N ASP A 106 7.89 -0.25 18.76
CA ASP A 106 7.78 0.35 17.43
C ASP A 106 7.98 -0.71 16.34
N VAL A 107 7.25 -0.59 15.27
CA VAL A 107 7.46 -1.35 14.04
C VAL A 107 8.11 -0.44 13.03
N SER A 108 9.31 -0.78 12.58
CA SER A 108 10.02 -0.02 11.55
C SER A 108 9.36 -0.22 10.20
N GLY A 109 9.49 0.77 9.31
CA GLY A 109 9.16 0.57 7.89
C GLY A 109 10.06 -0.49 7.27
N MET A 110 9.49 -1.31 6.39
CA MET A 110 10.14 -2.47 5.78
C MET A 110 9.96 -2.45 4.26
N GLY A 111 10.86 -3.13 3.56
CA GLY A 111 10.71 -3.42 2.13
C GLY A 111 10.00 -4.74 1.93
N GLU A 112 9.17 -4.83 0.89
CA GLU A 112 8.58 -6.06 0.40
C GLU A 112 9.11 -6.33 -1.01
N ALA A 113 9.51 -7.59 -1.28
CA ALA A 113 9.90 -8.06 -2.60
C ALA A 113 9.16 -9.36 -2.91
N GLY A 114 8.56 -9.45 -4.08
CA GLY A 114 7.74 -10.60 -4.42
C GLY A 114 7.45 -10.74 -5.90
N GLY A 115 6.44 -11.54 -6.19
CA GLY A 115 5.92 -11.76 -7.53
C GLY A 115 4.41 -11.58 -7.59
N PHE A 116 3.93 -11.13 -8.74
CA PHE A 116 2.51 -10.97 -9.03
C PHE A 116 2.11 -11.73 -10.28
N VAL A 117 0.84 -12.04 -10.38
CA VAL A 117 0.14 -12.46 -11.60
C VAL A 117 -1.17 -11.70 -11.68
N GLN A 118 -1.49 -11.19 -12.86
CA GLN A 118 -2.77 -10.55 -13.11
C GLN A 118 -3.36 -10.96 -14.44
N TYR A 119 -4.68 -10.92 -14.51
CA TYR A 119 -5.44 -11.09 -15.74
C TYR A 119 -6.29 -9.84 -15.99
N SER A 120 -6.01 -9.15 -17.10
CA SER A 120 -6.65 -7.92 -17.55
C SER A 120 -6.76 -7.99 -19.08
N PRO A 121 -7.78 -8.68 -19.60
CA PRO A 121 -7.98 -8.80 -21.05
C PRO A 121 -8.51 -7.51 -21.67
N GLU A 122 -9.09 -6.64 -20.85
CA GLU A 122 -9.66 -5.34 -21.19
C GLU A 122 -9.11 -4.27 -20.24
N ASP A 123 -9.01 -3.04 -20.68
CA ASP A 123 -8.39 -1.95 -19.89
C ASP A 123 -9.22 -1.49 -18.68
N PHE A 124 -10.50 -1.90 -18.61
CA PHE A 124 -11.40 -1.42 -17.58
C PHE A 124 -11.61 -2.39 -16.40
N TRP A 125 -10.98 -3.58 -16.42
CA TRP A 125 -11.02 -4.47 -15.26
C TRP A 125 -9.78 -5.36 -15.16
N ARG A 126 -9.44 -5.72 -13.94
CA ARG A 126 -8.39 -6.70 -13.66
C ARG A 126 -8.72 -7.57 -12.46
N VAL A 127 -8.17 -8.78 -12.43
CA VAL A 127 -8.03 -9.59 -11.23
C VAL A 127 -6.56 -9.92 -11.04
N PHE A 128 -6.11 -9.98 -9.80
CA PHE A 128 -4.70 -10.18 -9.51
C PHE A 128 -4.46 -10.98 -8.23
N ALA A 129 -3.29 -11.57 -8.16
CA ALA A 129 -2.74 -12.17 -6.95
C ALA A 129 -1.26 -11.84 -6.87
N GLU A 130 -0.79 -11.54 -5.67
CA GLU A 130 0.62 -11.27 -5.40
C GLU A 130 1.04 -11.86 -4.06
N ALA A 131 2.32 -12.17 -3.95
CA ALA A 131 2.92 -12.59 -2.69
C ALA A 131 4.36 -12.10 -2.62
N GLY A 132 4.75 -11.61 -1.44
CA GLY A 132 6.07 -11.04 -1.22
C GLY A 132 6.61 -11.35 0.17
N ARG A 133 7.93 -11.28 0.29
CA ARG A 133 8.65 -11.35 1.54
C ARG A 133 8.96 -9.95 2.04
N VAL A 134 8.60 -9.70 3.28
CA VAL A 134 8.84 -8.44 3.98
C VAL A 134 10.10 -8.57 4.82
N ALA A 135 11.01 -7.61 4.69
CA ALA A 135 12.29 -7.58 5.40
C ALA A 135 12.77 -6.14 5.64
N GLY A 136 13.75 -5.96 6.52
CA GLY A 136 14.41 -4.68 6.79
C GLY A 136 13.92 -3.94 8.03
N GLY A 137 13.02 -4.53 8.81
CA GLY A 137 12.63 -4.02 10.13
C GLY A 137 13.66 -4.34 11.22
N SER A 138 13.32 -4.03 12.47
CA SER A 138 14.08 -4.44 13.64
C SER A 138 14.04 -5.98 13.81
N ASP A 139 14.90 -6.52 14.66
CA ASP A 139 15.01 -7.96 14.90
C ASP A 139 13.65 -8.63 15.16
N GLY A 140 13.39 -9.71 14.44
CA GLY A 140 12.15 -10.47 14.52
C GLY A 140 10.96 -9.91 13.71
N GLN A 141 11.08 -8.72 13.11
CA GLN A 141 10.05 -8.13 12.25
C GLN A 141 10.12 -8.69 10.82
N GLY A 142 9.02 -8.51 10.08
CA GLY A 142 8.87 -9.00 8.72
C GLY A 142 8.14 -10.33 8.65
N GLY A 143 8.12 -10.96 7.46
CA GLY A 143 7.40 -12.20 7.20
C GLY A 143 7.01 -12.33 5.74
N VAL A 144 5.83 -12.86 5.46
CA VAL A 144 5.25 -12.99 4.14
C VAL A 144 3.89 -12.31 4.11
N LEU A 145 3.68 -11.50 3.09
CA LEU A 145 2.38 -10.93 2.73
C LEU A 145 1.86 -11.58 1.44
N GLY A 146 0.55 -11.65 1.31
CA GLY A 146 -0.13 -12.02 0.09
C GLY A 146 -1.36 -11.15 -0.09
N ARG A 147 -1.69 -10.82 -1.34
CA ARG A 147 -2.87 -10.04 -1.69
C ARG A 147 -3.54 -10.67 -2.91
N ILE A 148 -4.85 -10.76 -2.87
CA ILE A 148 -5.67 -11.07 -4.04
C ILE A 148 -6.73 -9.98 -4.19
N GLY A 149 -7.08 -9.66 -5.42
CA GLY A 149 -8.08 -8.61 -5.63
C GLY A 149 -8.63 -8.56 -7.03
N GLY A 150 -9.59 -7.69 -7.19
CA GLY A 150 -10.17 -7.34 -8.47
C GLY A 150 -10.57 -5.88 -8.50
N GLU A 151 -10.49 -5.29 -9.68
CA GLU A 151 -10.82 -3.90 -9.96
C GLU A 151 -11.73 -3.81 -11.18
N LEU A 152 -12.61 -2.83 -11.15
CA LEU A 152 -13.54 -2.52 -12.21
C LEU A 152 -13.65 -1.01 -12.39
N GLY A 153 -13.16 -0.51 -13.52
CA GLY A 153 -13.33 0.86 -13.96
C GLY A 153 -14.60 1.04 -14.80
N TYR A 154 -15.26 2.18 -14.67
CA TYR A 154 -16.48 2.48 -15.41
C TYR A 154 -16.65 3.99 -15.63
N PRO A 155 -17.27 4.40 -16.75
CA PRO A 155 -17.57 5.80 -17.00
C PRO A 155 -18.77 6.27 -16.16
N LEU A 156 -18.62 7.41 -15.49
CA LEU A 156 -19.70 8.09 -14.75
C LEU A 156 -20.34 9.24 -15.56
N GLY A 157 -19.84 9.50 -16.76
CA GLY A 157 -20.26 10.61 -17.62
C GLY A 157 -19.42 11.86 -17.42
N LEU A 158 -19.53 12.85 -18.31
CA LEU A 158 -18.79 14.12 -18.28
C LEU A 158 -17.24 13.96 -18.23
N GLY A 159 -16.72 12.84 -18.74
CA GLY A 159 -15.30 12.51 -18.65
C GLY A 159 -14.84 12.01 -17.28
N ILE A 160 -15.76 11.81 -16.33
CA ILE A 160 -15.48 11.24 -15.02
C ILE A 160 -15.37 9.71 -15.15
N ILE A 161 -14.32 9.14 -14.59
CA ILE A 161 -14.09 7.69 -14.51
C ILE A 161 -14.18 7.28 -13.05
N GLY A 162 -15.05 6.32 -12.77
CA GLY A 162 -15.12 5.64 -11.47
C GLY A 162 -14.35 4.33 -11.51
N ASP A 163 -13.86 3.90 -10.35
CA ASP A 163 -13.23 2.61 -10.14
C ASP A 163 -13.69 2.02 -8.81
N THR A 164 -13.93 0.72 -8.82
CA THR A 164 -14.24 -0.04 -7.60
C THR A 164 -13.27 -1.21 -7.50
N SER A 165 -12.60 -1.34 -6.36
CA SER A 165 -11.73 -2.47 -6.09
C SER A 165 -12.12 -3.20 -4.80
N VAL A 166 -11.88 -4.51 -4.79
CA VAL A 166 -11.97 -5.36 -3.61
C VAL A 166 -10.67 -6.13 -3.47
N THR A 167 -10.05 -6.06 -2.30
CA THR A 167 -8.82 -6.79 -2.00
C THR A 167 -8.97 -7.59 -0.72
N ALA A 168 -8.29 -8.74 -0.67
CA ALA A 168 -8.16 -9.55 0.52
C ALA A 168 -6.67 -9.75 0.82
N ASN A 169 -6.24 -9.39 2.03
CA ASN A 169 -4.84 -9.36 2.43
C ASN A 169 -4.54 -10.49 3.43
N TYR A 170 -3.52 -11.25 3.13
CA TYR A 170 -2.99 -12.35 3.94
C TYR A 170 -1.65 -11.97 4.54
N ALA A 171 -1.37 -12.46 5.76
CA ALA A 171 -0.04 -12.41 6.36
C ALA A 171 0.33 -13.78 6.96
N ASP A 172 1.63 -14.12 6.96
CA ASP A 172 2.09 -15.25 7.75
C ASP A 172 2.10 -14.92 9.25
N GLY A 173 2.34 -15.93 10.10
CA GLY A 173 2.33 -15.74 11.55
C GLY A 173 3.37 -14.73 12.05
N ARG A 174 4.52 -14.60 11.37
CA ARG A 174 5.55 -13.63 11.73
C ARG A 174 5.12 -12.19 11.44
N GLN A 175 4.56 -11.96 10.27
CA GLN A 175 4.05 -10.65 9.87
C GLN A 175 2.85 -10.24 10.72
N ALA A 176 1.92 -11.18 10.98
CA ALA A 176 0.78 -10.95 11.86
C ALA A 176 1.25 -10.60 13.30
N GLN A 177 2.23 -11.34 13.84
CA GLN A 177 2.79 -11.06 15.16
C GLN A 177 3.51 -9.70 15.21
N THR A 178 4.12 -9.26 14.11
CA THR A 178 4.79 -7.96 14.02
C THR A 178 3.81 -6.80 14.26
N PHE A 179 2.61 -6.85 13.67
CA PHE A 179 1.65 -5.75 13.73
C PHE A 179 0.57 -5.91 14.80
N TYR A 180 0.14 -7.13 15.07
CA TYR A 180 -1.02 -7.43 15.91
C TYR A 180 -0.69 -8.17 17.19
N GLY A 181 0.54 -8.68 17.36
CA GLY A 181 1.00 -9.37 18.55
C GLY A 181 1.30 -8.42 19.72
N VAL A 182 1.12 -8.92 20.95
CA VAL A 182 1.48 -8.25 22.19
C VAL A 182 2.21 -9.25 23.08
N SER A 183 3.51 -9.05 23.31
CA SER A 183 4.32 -9.88 24.21
C SER A 183 3.96 -9.64 25.67
N ALA A 184 4.40 -10.54 26.57
CA ALA A 184 4.19 -10.38 28.00
C ALA A 184 4.82 -9.08 28.55
N GLN A 185 5.99 -8.68 28.05
CA GLN A 185 6.65 -7.44 28.43
C GLN A 185 5.87 -6.21 27.97
N GLU A 186 5.38 -6.21 26.73
CA GLU A 186 4.53 -5.15 26.18
C GLU A 186 3.20 -5.05 26.93
N ALA A 187 2.62 -6.19 27.31
CA ALA A 187 1.39 -6.23 28.10
C ALA A 187 1.57 -5.54 29.47
N GLN A 188 2.69 -5.78 30.14
CA GLN A 188 3.02 -5.10 31.41
C GLN A 188 3.25 -3.58 31.21
N ALA A 189 3.90 -3.19 30.14
CA ALA A 189 4.24 -1.80 29.88
C ALA A 189 3.06 -0.95 29.35
N SER A 190 2.16 -1.56 28.58
CA SER A 190 1.05 -0.86 27.91
C SER A 190 -0.30 -1.02 28.60
N GLY A 191 -0.46 -2.07 29.42
CA GLY A 191 -1.77 -2.48 29.97
C GLY A 191 -2.68 -3.15 28.94
N ILE A 192 -2.18 -3.43 27.72
CA ILE A 192 -2.88 -4.21 26.70
C ILE A 192 -2.62 -5.69 26.96
N ARG A 193 -3.66 -6.52 26.91
CA ARG A 193 -3.54 -7.96 27.18
C ARG A 193 -2.56 -8.62 26.20
N GLN A 194 -1.74 -9.54 26.68
CA GLN A 194 -0.89 -10.39 25.85
C GLN A 194 -1.71 -11.05 24.74
N TYR A 195 -1.14 -11.12 23.53
CA TYR A 195 -1.76 -11.73 22.39
C TYR A 195 -0.73 -12.30 21.43
N ASP A 196 -0.91 -13.56 21.07
CA ASP A 196 -0.08 -14.25 20.09
C ASP A 196 -0.86 -14.31 18.76
N ALA A 197 -0.48 -13.42 17.83
CA ALA A 197 -1.12 -13.34 16.54
C ALA A 197 -0.69 -14.49 15.62
N SER A 198 -1.64 -15.06 14.90
CA SER A 198 -1.42 -16.13 13.92
C SER A 198 -1.58 -15.63 12.48
N GLY A 199 -0.93 -16.35 11.54
CA GLY A 199 -1.11 -16.11 10.11
C GLY A 199 -2.51 -16.45 9.63
N GLY A 200 -2.87 -15.90 8.47
CA GLY A 200 -4.16 -16.10 7.82
C GLY A 200 -4.61 -14.84 7.10
N LEU A 201 -5.87 -14.81 6.70
CA LEU A 201 -6.51 -13.61 6.18
C LEU A 201 -6.56 -12.55 7.28
N GLN A 202 -6.07 -11.33 6.99
CA GLN A 202 -5.98 -10.24 7.95
C GLN A 202 -7.11 -9.23 7.79
N ASN A 203 -7.45 -8.92 6.53
CA ASN A 203 -8.51 -7.96 6.23
C ASN A 203 -9.06 -8.14 4.81
N VAL A 204 -10.22 -7.53 4.61
CA VAL A 204 -10.82 -7.29 3.29
C VAL A 204 -11.04 -5.79 3.17
N THR A 205 -10.65 -5.21 2.04
CA THR A 205 -10.81 -3.78 1.74
C THR A 205 -11.68 -3.61 0.50
N LEU A 206 -12.66 -2.72 0.61
CA LEU A 206 -13.44 -2.19 -0.51
C LEU A 206 -12.99 -0.75 -0.73
N THR A 207 -12.60 -0.42 -1.95
CA THR A 207 -12.23 0.95 -2.33
C THR A 207 -13.12 1.43 -3.47
N GLN A 208 -13.55 2.66 -3.38
CA GLN A 208 -14.26 3.40 -4.42
C GLN A 208 -13.46 4.63 -4.75
N SER A 209 -13.06 4.78 -6.02
CA SER A 209 -12.30 5.93 -6.52
C SER A 209 -13.04 6.63 -7.65
N ALA A 210 -12.71 7.89 -7.87
CA ALA A 210 -13.19 8.64 -9.01
C ALA A 210 -12.15 9.67 -9.46
N GLN A 211 -11.99 9.78 -10.78
CA GLN A 211 -11.14 10.74 -11.45
C GLN A 211 -12.01 11.78 -12.18
N PHE A 212 -11.81 13.05 -11.85
CA PHE A 212 -12.53 14.19 -12.41
C PHE A 212 -11.55 15.02 -13.27
N PRO A 213 -11.82 15.25 -14.56
CA PRO A 213 -11.00 16.15 -15.35
C PRO A 213 -11.19 17.60 -14.88
N LEU A 214 -10.11 18.31 -14.59
CA LEU A 214 -10.12 19.72 -14.17
C LEU A 214 -9.76 20.66 -15.31
N ALA A 215 -8.68 20.34 -16.03
CA ALA A 215 -8.14 21.10 -17.14
C ALA A 215 -7.32 20.16 -18.04
N PRO A 216 -6.85 20.58 -19.23
CA PRO A 216 -5.99 19.75 -20.05
C PRO A 216 -4.77 19.21 -19.27
N GLY A 217 -4.71 17.90 -19.12
CA GLY A 217 -3.68 17.20 -18.34
C GLY A 217 -3.86 17.22 -16.82
N TRP A 218 -4.80 17.96 -16.25
CA TRP A 218 -5.03 18.01 -14.80
C TRP A 218 -6.29 17.25 -14.38
N SER A 219 -6.17 16.44 -13.36
CA SER A 219 -7.27 15.67 -12.77
C SER A 219 -7.32 15.86 -11.26
N LEU A 220 -8.54 15.86 -10.72
CA LEU A 220 -8.82 15.62 -9.31
C LEU A 220 -9.11 14.14 -9.14
N LEU A 221 -8.39 13.49 -8.24
CA LEU A 221 -8.58 12.10 -7.87
C LEU A 221 -9.17 12.06 -6.47
N THR A 222 -10.18 11.24 -6.27
CA THR A 222 -10.78 11.01 -4.94
C THR A 222 -10.86 9.53 -4.70
N SER A 223 -10.66 9.11 -3.45
CA SER A 223 -10.78 7.71 -3.04
C SER A 223 -11.40 7.62 -1.66
N ALA A 224 -12.21 6.59 -1.47
CA ALA A 224 -12.75 6.20 -0.17
C ALA A 224 -12.62 4.69 -0.02
N SER A 225 -11.96 4.25 1.04
CA SER A 225 -11.74 2.85 1.35
C SER A 225 -12.41 2.48 2.67
N TRP A 226 -12.94 1.28 2.71
CA TRP A 226 -13.39 0.63 3.92
C TRP A 226 -12.66 -0.70 4.07
N THR A 227 -11.95 -0.85 5.18
CA THR A 227 -11.20 -2.06 5.54
C THR A 227 -11.84 -2.72 6.75
N HIS A 228 -12.18 -4.00 6.62
CA HIS A 228 -12.66 -4.83 7.71
C HIS A 228 -11.57 -5.85 8.08
N LEU A 229 -11.05 -5.72 9.31
CA LEU A 229 -10.11 -6.70 9.87
C LEU A 229 -10.85 -8.00 10.17
N VAL A 230 -10.18 -9.12 9.91
CA VAL A 230 -10.74 -10.46 10.15
C VAL A 230 -9.71 -11.36 10.85
N GLY A 231 -10.18 -12.52 11.33
CA GLY A 231 -9.33 -13.55 11.93
C GLY A 231 -8.44 -13.01 13.06
N SER A 232 -7.17 -13.41 13.06
CA SER A 232 -6.24 -13.06 14.12
C SER A 232 -5.96 -11.55 14.22
N ALA A 233 -6.05 -10.78 13.14
CA ALA A 233 -5.91 -9.34 13.19
C ALA A 233 -7.07 -8.69 13.95
N ALA A 234 -8.32 -9.07 13.64
CA ALA A 234 -9.50 -8.57 14.32
C ALA A 234 -9.55 -8.97 15.79
N ASP A 235 -9.05 -10.15 16.15
CA ASP A 235 -9.03 -10.68 17.51
C ASP A 235 -7.86 -10.16 18.37
N SER A 236 -6.94 -9.41 17.75
CA SER A 236 -5.83 -8.80 18.46
C SER A 236 -6.30 -7.96 19.65
N SER A 237 -5.62 -8.10 20.78
CA SER A 237 -5.89 -7.29 21.96
C SER A 237 -5.63 -5.79 21.72
N ILE A 238 -4.78 -5.44 20.78
CA ILE A 238 -4.59 -4.06 20.34
C ILE A 238 -5.88 -3.52 19.72
N VAL A 239 -6.45 -4.25 18.76
CA VAL A 239 -7.69 -3.87 18.06
C VAL A 239 -8.88 -3.85 19.03
N LYS A 240 -9.05 -4.91 19.82
CA LYS A 240 -10.19 -5.02 20.76
C LYS A 240 -10.17 -4.00 21.89
N GLN A 241 -8.99 -3.57 22.36
CA GLN A 241 -8.90 -2.67 23.54
C GLN A 241 -8.60 -1.22 23.15
N ARG A 242 -7.99 -0.97 22.03
CA ARG A 242 -7.48 0.35 21.63
C ARG A 242 -7.84 0.77 20.22
N GLY A 243 -8.36 -0.12 19.39
CA GLY A 243 -8.62 0.10 17.98
C GLY A 243 -10.05 -0.17 17.56
N ASN A 244 -10.19 -0.44 16.26
CA ASN A 244 -11.44 -0.80 15.61
C ASN A 244 -11.14 -1.80 14.49
N ASP A 245 -11.97 -2.80 14.33
CA ASP A 245 -11.90 -3.77 13.23
C ASP A 245 -12.50 -3.23 11.92
N ASN A 246 -13.20 -2.10 11.96
CA ASN A 246 -13.68 -1.37 10.79
C ASN A 246 -12.92 -0.05 10.68
N GLN A 247 -12.22 0.13 9.58
CA GLN A 247 -11.36 1.28 9.33
C GLN A 247 -11.76 1.93 8.01
N GLY A 248 -11.82 3.24 7.99
CA GLY A 248 -12.09 4.02 6.79
C GLY A 248 -10.88 4.85 6.42
N GLU A 249 -10.74 5.14 5.15
CA GLU A 249 -9.76 6.08 4.62
C GLU A 249 -10.42 6.91 3.54
N VAL A 250 -10.11 8.19 3.48
CA VAL A 250 -10.53 9.07 2.39
C VAL A 250 -9.33 9.86 1.91
N SER A 251 -9.11 9.89 0.62
CA SER A 251 -8.03 10.67 0.02
C SER A 251 -8.51 11.55 -1.13
N VAL A 252 -7.80 12.65 -1.33
CA VAL A 252 -7.99 13.58 -2.43
C VAL A 252 -6.63 13.95 -2.98
N ALA A 253 -6.44 13.83 -4.30
CA ALA A 253 -5.21 14.23 -4.97
C ALA A 253 -5.49 15.14 -6.17
N VAL A 254 -4.55 16.03 -6.44
CA VAL A 254 -4.48 16.77 -7.71
C VAL A 254 -3.26 16.28 -8.44
N ALA A 255 -3.44 15.77 -9.64
CA ALA A 255 -2.39 15.19 -10.45
C ALA A 255 -2.36 15.76 -11.87
N TYR A 256 -1.17 15.81 -12.43
CA TYR A 256 -0.92 16.18 -13.82
C TYR A 256 -0.52 14.94 -14.62
N HIS A 257 -1.26 14.67 -15.68
CA HIS A 257 -0.99 13.61 -16.64
C HIS A 257 -0.06 14.11 -17.74
N PHE A 258 1.09 13.46 -17.91
CA PHE A 258 2.02 13.74 -18.99
C PHE A 258 2.13 12.54 -19.95
N LYS A 259 2.33 12.87 -21.22
CA LYS A 259 2.40 11.90 -22.32
C LYS A 259 3.81 11.86 -22.91
N GLY A 260 4.73 11.37 -22.08
CA GLY A 260 6.12 11.21 -22.48
C GLY A 260 7.04 12.35 -22.02
N LEU A 261 8.09 11.94 -21.34
CA LEU A 261 9.31 12.69 -21.06
C LEU A 261 10.44 12.06 -21.88
#